data_73c4bbd8a6f3a7077a098458b8ceb00d
#
_entry.id   73c4bbd8a6f3a7077a098458b8ceb00d
#
_cell.length_a   1.000
_cell.length_b   1.000
_cell.length_c   1.000
_cell.angle_alpha   90.00
_cell.angle_beta   90.00
_cell.angle_gamma   90.00
#
_symmetry.space_group_name_H-M   'P 1'
#
loop_
_entity.id
_entity.type
_entity.pdbx_description
1 polymer ?
#
loop_
_entity_poly.entity_id
_entity_poly.type
_entity_poly.pdbx_seq_one_letter_code
_entity_poly.pdbx_strand_id
1 'polypeptide(L)'
;HFSYQVFALLTSVAMIVGVADYAVTKSYDERKLSFMDDFTITAHTGAYDTEMNTLEAVKAAIKNNAEIIELDIRQRPDKTLVMSHDIVVTNNDGAPLEDALALIKDTPDMQINFDIKETRVLNSLHALLVDYNLLDRSFLTGIEVINVKAVKDSNCANMDYYLNYKPSKFKAFSDDYRQKIIKLLEDTG
;
A
#
# COMPACT_ATOMS: atom_id res chain seq x y z
N HIS A 1 54.48 -9.36 -7.36
CA HIS A 1 53.98 -8.58 -8.51
C HIS A 1 52.51 -8.89 -8.87
N PHE A 2 52.11 -10.16 -8.96
CA PHE A 2 50.76 -10.57 -9.35
C PHE A 2 49.67 -10.05 -8.39
N SER A 3 49.89 -10.12 -7.08
CA SER A 3 48.92 -9.65 -6.08
C SER A 3 48.68 -8.14 -6.14
N TYR A 4 49.70 -7.35 -6.44
CA TYR A 4 49.54 -5.90 -6.65
C TYR A 4 48.72 -5.58 -7.89
N GLN A 5 48.91 -6.34 -8.98
CA GLN A 5 48.15 -6.14 -10.21
C GLN A 5 46.66 -6.46 -10.02
N VAL A 6 46.36 -7.56 -9.29
CA VAL A 6 45.00 -7.94 -8.95
C VAL A 6 44.36 -6.89 -8.03
N PHE A 7 45.07 -6.43 -6.99
CA PHE A 7 44.59 -5.40 -6.09
C PHE A 7 44.33 -4.07 -6.82
N ALA A 8 45.25 -3.64 -7.67
CA ALA A 8 45.08 -2.41 -8.48
C ALA A 8 43.90 -2.52 -9.45
N LEU A 9 43.67 -3.69 -10.05
CA LEU A 9 42.53 -3.93 -10.93
C LEU A 9 41.21 -3.83 -10.15
N LEU A 10 41.12 -4.49 -8.98
CA LEU A 10 39.90 -4.49 -8.14
C LEU A 10 39.59 -3.10 -7.64
N THR A 11 40.60 -2.35 -7.19
CA THR A 11 40.38 -0.95 -6.74
C THR A 11 39.99 -0.03 -7.88
N SER A 12 40.54 -0.21 -9.08
CA SER A 12 40.14 0.55 -10.27
C SER A 12 38.70 0.27 -10.67
N VAL A 13 38.30 -1.00 -10.69
CA VAL A 13 36.90 -1.39 -10.96
C VAL A 13 35.96 -0.83 -9.91
N ALA A 14 36.28 -0.94 -8.63
CA ALA A 14 35.45 -0.40 -7.54
C ALA A 14 35.31 1.11 -7.67
N MET A 15 36.37 1.82 -8.04
CA MET A 15 36.35 3.28 -8.26
C MET A 15 35.46 3.65 -9.45
N ILE A 16 35.57 2.93 -10.57
CA ILE A 16 34.72 3.17 -11.76
C ILE A 16 33.24 2.95 -11.43
N VAL A 17 32.93 1.83 -10.73
CA VAL A 17 31.56 1.53 -10.30
C VAL A 17 31.03 2.62 -9.35
N GLY A 18 31.84 3.06 -8.37
CA GLY A 18 31.43 4.11 -7.43
C GLY A 18 31.20 5.47 -8.10
N VAL A 19 32.06 5.84 -9.08
CA VAL A 19 31.87 7.09 -9.85
C VAL A 19 30.64 6.99 -10.74
N ALA A 20 30.41 5.84 -11.39
CA ALA A 20 29.23 5.64 -12.22
C ALA A 20 27.94 5.67 -11.39
N ASP A 21 27.91 5.02 -10.23
CA ASP A 21 26.80 5.04 -9.30
C ASP A 21 26.50 6.46 -8.82
N TYR A 22 27.52 7.19 -8.37
CA TYR A 22 27.39 8.57 -7.96
C TYR A 22 26.84 9.47 -9.09
N ALA A 23 27.36 9.34 -10.31
CA ALA A 23 26.92 10.14 -11.45
C ALA A 23 25.47 9.83 -11.84
N VAL A 24 25.07 8.57 -11.78
CA VAL A 24 23.69 8.12 -12.04
C VAL A 24 22.77 8.68 -10.96
N THR A 25 23.09 8.46 -9.68
CA THR A 25 22.28 8.94 -8.54
C THR A 25 22.11 10.46 -8.62
N LYS A 26 23.21 11.20 -8.82
CA LYS A 26 23.17 12.66 -8.94
C LYS A 26 22.32 13.11 -10.14
N SER A 27 22.40 12.42 -11.28
CA SER A 27 21.58 12.72 -12.45
C SER A 27 20.08 12.52 -12.18
N TYR A 28 19.71 11.55 -11.33
CA TYR A 28 18.32 11.36 -10.91
C TYR A 28 17.86 12.44 -9.92
N ASP A 29 18.69 12.81 -8.96
CA ASP A 29 18.38 13.84 -7.95
C ASP A 29 18.22 15.24 -8.60
N GLU A 30 18.95 15.51 -9.67
CA GLU A 30 18.86 16.80 -10.40
C GLU A 30 17.69 16.85 -11.39
N ARG A 31 17.00 15.74 -11.66
CA ARG A 31 15.82 15.73 -12.54
C ARG A 31 14.64 16.39 -11.84
N LYS A 32 14.11 17.43 -12.46
CA LYS A 32 12.79 17.93 -12.05
C LYS A 32 11.75 16.83 -12.31
N LEU A 33 11.09 16.40 -11.26
CA LEU A 33 9.94 15.53 -11.40
C LEU A 33 8.85 16.30 -12.15
N SER A 34 8.41 15.75 -13.29
CA SER A 34 7.24 16.22 -14.00
C SER A 34 6.14 15.19 -13.76
N PHE A 35 5.15 15.57 -13.00
CA PHE A 35 3.97 14.75 -12.78
C PHE A 35 2.96 15.01 -13.90
N MET A 36 2.17 14.00 -14.25
CA MET A 36 1.02 14.17 -15.12
C MET A 36 -0.06 14.94 -14.35
N ASP A 37 -0.87 15.73 -15.05
CA ASP A 37 -1.87 16.61 -14.42
C ASP A 37 -2.98 15.85 -13.66
N ASP A 38 -3.07 14.52 -13.87
CA ASP A 38 -4.10 13.63 -13.34
C ASP A 38 -3.57 12.58 -12.33
N PHE A 39 -2.38 12.77 -11.77
CA PHE A 39 -1.91 11.86 -10.71
C PHE A 39 -2.58 12.17 -9.37
N THR A 40 -2.82 11.13 -8.58
CA THR A 40 -3.41 11.21 -7.26
C THR A 40 -2.41 10.82 -6.18
N ILE A 41 -2.36 11.57 -5.07
CA ILE A 41 -1.47 11.31 -3.94
C ILE A 41 -2.22 10.56 -2.84
N THR A 42 -1.68 9.40 -2.47
CA THR A 42 -2.15 8.65 -1.29
C THR A 42 -1.27 8.98 -0.09
N ALA A 43 -1.89 9.45 0.99
CA ALA A 43 -1.26 9.50 2.31
C ALA A 43 -1.21 8.07 2.87
N HIS A 44 -0.05 7.41 2.69
CA HIS A 44 0.20 6.11 3.30
C HIS A 44 0.27 6.26 4.81
N THR A 45 -0.08 5.19 5.55
CA THR A 45 -0.03 5.20 7.02
C THR A 45 1.34 5.68 7.52
N GLY A 46 1.34 6.64 8.46
CA GLY A 46 2.55 7.32 8.94
C GLY A 46 3.06 8.48 8.07
N ALA A 47 2.31 8.93 7.05
CA ALA A 47 2.64 10.12 6.28
C ALA A 47 2.73 11.37 7.18
N TYR A 48 3.43 12.40 6.69
CA TYR A 48 3.59 13.69 7.38
C TYR A 48 4.29 13.60 8.74
N ASP A 49 5.31 12.73 8.84
CA ASP A 49 6.14 12.51 10.05
C ASP A 49 5.32 12.04 11.28
N THR A 50 4.25 11.30 11.06
CA THR A 50 3.42 10.70 12.10
C THR A 50 3.75 9.23 12.33
N GLU A 51 3.37 8.70 13.49
CA GLU A 51 3.43 7.26 13.74
C GLU A 51 2.37 6.52 12.91
N MET A 52 2.75 5.36 12.36
CA MET A 52 1.88 4.55 11.50
C MET A 52 0.64 4.05 12.24
N ASN A 53 -0.48 3.98 11.55
CA ASN A 53 -1.75 3.42 12.04
C ASN A 53 -2.27 4.11 13.32
N THR A 54 -2.06 5.43 13.42
CA THR A 54 -2.55 6.26 14.53
C THR A 54 -3.60 7.27 14.09
N LEU A 55 -4.39 7.77 15.04
CA LEU A 55 -5.32 8.87 14.77
C LEU A 55 -4.60 10.18 14.44
N GLU A 56 -3.36 10.34 14.88
CA GLU A 56 -2.51 11.48 14.52
C GLU A 56 -2.18 11.46 13.03
N ALA A 57 -1.88 10.28 12.46
CA ALA A 57 -1.68 10.11 11.02
C ALA A 57 -2.94 10.49 10.23
N VAL A 58 -4.11 10.05 10.68
CA VAL A 58 -5.40 10.42 10.07
C VAL A 58 -5.63 11.93 10.10
N LYS A 59 -5.44 12.57 11.25
CA LYS A 59 -5.57 14.03 11.40
C LYS A 59 -4.58 14.78 10.53
N ALA A 60 -3.35 14.29 10.41
CA ALA A 60 -2.34 14.90 9.56
C ALA A 60 -2.71 14.80 8.07
N ALA A 61 -3.22 13.65 7.61
CA ALA A 61 -3.69 13.47 6.24
C ALA A 61 -4.85 14.45 5.92
N ILE A 62 -5.83 14.57 6.82
CA ILE A 62 -6.94 15.52 6.70
C ILE A 62 -6.43 16.97 6.65
N LYS A 63 -5.55 17.35 7.57
CA LYS A 63 -4.99 18.71 7.65
C LYS A 63 -4.21 19.11 6.38
N ASN A 64 -3.56 18.15 5.74
CA ASN A 64 -2.78 18.37 4.52
C ASN A 64 -3.59 18.14 3.24
N ASN A 65 -4.91 17.95 3.33
CA ASN A 65 -5.82 17.74 2.20
C ASN A 65 -5.35 16.58 1.29
N ALA A 66 -4.95 15.45 1.89
CA ALA A 66 -4.61 14.26 1.12
C ALA A 66 -5.84 13.82 0.30
N GLU A 67 -5.63 13.47 -0.97
CA GLU A 67 -6.71 13.02 -1.86
C GLU A 67 -7.19 11.63 -1.50
N ILE A 68 -6.25 10.76 -1.11
CA ILE A 68 -6.52 9.41 -0.61
C ILE A 68 -5.80 9.25 0.73
N ILE A 69 -6.47 8.63 1.70
CA ILE A 69 -5.85 8.10 2.92
C ILE A 69 -5.83 6.59 2.85
N GLU A 70 -4.71 5.98 3.24
CA GLU A 70 -4.59 4.52 3.33
C GLU A 70 -4.53 4.09 4.79
N LEU A 71 -5.28 3.02 5.13
CA LEU A 71 -5.42 2.46 6.47
C LEU A 71 -5.25 0.94 6.43
N ASP A 72 -4.32 0.41 7.22
CA ASP A 72 -4.14 -1.04 7.42
C ASP A 72 -5.22 -1.62 8.33
N ILE A 73 -5.99 -2.61 7.88
CA ILE A 73 -7.16 -3.10 8.63
C ILE A 73 -6.96 -4.50 9.18
N ARG A 74 -7.14 -4.60 10.51
CA ARG A 74 -7.16 -5.86 11.25
C ARG A 74 -8.33 -5.91 12.23
N GLN A 75 -8.49 -7.06 12.88
CA GLN A 75 -9.56 -7.26 13.86
C GLN A 75 -8.98 -7.81 15.17
N ARG A 76 -9.36 -7.19 16.27
CA ARG A 76 -9.08 -7.68 17.63
C ARG A 76 -9.83 -8.98 17.94
N PRO A 77 -9.43 -9.72 18.99
CA PRO A 77 -10.17 -10.91 19.45
C PRO A 77 -11.64 -10.61 19.80
N ASP A 78 -11.95 -9.42 20.31
CA ASP A 78 -13.31 -8.95 20.62
C ASP A 78 -14.13 -8.51 19.41
N LYS A 79 -13.57 -8.65 18.19
CA LYS A 79 -14.16 -8.26 16.90
C LYS A 79 -14.09 -6.78 16.56
N THR A 80 -13.54 -5.93 17.39
CA THR A 80 -13.29 -4.52 17.06
C THR A 80 -12.34 -4.43 15.87
N LEU A 81 -12.69 -3.64 14.85
CA LEU A 81 -11.79 -3.32 13.74
C LEU A 81 -10.82 -2.23 14.18
N VAL A 82 -9.55 -2.41 13.82
CA VAL A 82 -8.47 -1.51 14.20
C VAL A 82 -7.54 -1.23 13.03
N MET A 83 -6.88 -0.09 13.10
CA MET A 83 -5.75 0.24 12.24
C MET A 83 -4.49 -0.42 12.82
N SER A 84 -3.89 -1.37 12.08
CA SER A 84 -2.63 -2.01 12.45
C SER A 84 -2.02 -2.76 11.27
N HIS A 85 -0.74 -2.50 11.01
CA HIS A 85 0.05 -3.30 10.07
C HIS A 85 0.37 -4.68 10.65
N ASP A 86 0.75 -4.73 11.93
CA ASP A 86 1.19 -5.94 12.60
C ASP A 86 0.01 -6.80 13.10
N ILE A 87 0.32 -8.06 13.43
CA ILE A 87 -0.69 -8.99 13.94
C ILE A 87 -1.23 -8.48 15.29
N VAL A 88 -2.54 -8.42 15.38
CA VAL A 88 -3.27 -8.03 16.59
C VAL A 88 -3.57 -9.26 17.42
N VAL A 89 -3.10 -9.31 18.68
CA VAL A 89 -3.23 -10.46 19.59
C VAL A 89 -4.07 -10.16 20.82
N THR A 90 -4.21 -8.87 21.20
CA THR A 90 -4.98 -8.44 22.37
C THR A 90 -6.06 -7.44 21.99
N ASN A 91 -7.01 -7.20 22.93
CA ASN A 91 -8.05 -6.20 22.76
C ASN A 91 -7.55 -4.75 22.98
N ASN A 92 -6.26 -4.56 23.20
CA ASN A 92 -5.64 -3.23 23.35
C ASN A 92 -4.74 -2.84 22.16
N ASP A 93 -4.53 -3.77 21.20
CA ASP A 93 -3.65 -3.54 20.06
C ASP A 93 -4.36 -2.69 18.99
N GLY A 94 -3.61 -1.82 18.33
CA GLY A 94 -4.09 -0.97 17.24
C GLY A 94 -5.08 0.13 17.68
N ALA A 95 -5.21 1.17 16.87
CA ALA A 95 -6.21 2.22 17.09
C ALA A 95 -7.57 1.80 16.51
N PRO A 96 -8.70 2.03 17.20
CA PRO A 96 -10.02 1.69 16.67
C PRO A 96 -10.27 2.37 15.31
N LEU A 97 -10.71 1.58 14.32
CA LEU A 97 -11.05 2.11 13.00
C LEU A 97 -12.22 3.10 13.06
N GLU A 98 -13.18 2.84 13.90
CA GLU A 98 -14.36 3.70 14.07
C GLU A 98 -13.99 5.14 14.44
N ASP A 99 -12.96 5.32 15.28
CA ASP A 99 -12.46 6.66 15.65
C ASP A 99 -11.87 7.39 14.45
N ALA A 100 -11.19 6.66 13.53
CA ALA A 100 -10.66 7.22 12.29
C ALA A 100 -11.80 7.60 11.32
N LEU A 101 -12.80 6.71 11.14
CA LEU A 101 -13.95 6.98 10.27
C LEU A 101 -14.77 8.19 10.75
N ALA A 102 -14.90 8.37 12.08
CA ALA A 102 -15.56 9.55 12.66
C ALA A 102 -14.85 10.86 12.30
N LEU A 103 -13.52 10.85 12.11
CA LEU A 103 -12.76 12.01 11.63
C LEU A 103 -12.90 12.21 10.12
N ILE A 104 -12.86 11.12 9.34
CA ILE A 104 -12.82 11.15 7.87
C ILE A 104 -14.21 11.48 7.28
N LYS A 105 -15.31 11.14 7.95
CA LYS A 105 -16.67 11.34 7.41
C LYS A 105 -16.94 12.78 6.96
N ASP A 106 -16.36 13.75 7.63
CA ASP A 106 -16.56 15.18 7.39
C ASP A 106 -15.62 15.76 6.31
N THR A 107 -14.86 14.90 5.60
CA THR A 107 -13.96 15.26 4.47
C THR A 107 -14.47 14.64 3.16
N PRO A 108 -15.49 15.21 2.51
CA PRO A 108 -16.21 14.54 1.41
C PRO A 108 -15.34 14.22 0.17
N ASP A 109 -14.30 15.01 -0.10
CA ASP A 109 -13.45 14.87 -1.27
C ASP A 109 -12.31 13.83 -1.08
N MET A 110 -12.12 13.32 0.15
CA MET A 110 -11.08 12.35 0.47
C MET A 110 -11.58 10.93 0.19
N GLN A 111 -10.87 10.18 -0.65
CA GLN A 111 -11.07 8.74 -0.82
C GLN A 111 -10.34 7.95 0.26
N ILE A 112 -10.80 6.72 0.50
CA ILE A 112 -10.25 5.86 1.54
C ILE A 112 -9.80 4.54 0.92
N ASN A 113 -8.52 4.24 1.06
CA ASN A 113 -7.94 2.95 0.73
C ASN A 113 -7.83 2.09 2.00
N PHE A 114 -8.55 0.98 2.04
CA PHE A 114 -8.43 0.00 3.11
C PHE A 114 -7.47 -1.12 2.67
N ASP A 115 -6.26 -1.16 3.24
CA ASP A 115 -5.32 -2.26 3.04
C ASP A 115 -5.69 -3.45 3.94
N ILE A 116 -6.28 -4.47 3.32
CA ILE A 116 -6.86 -5.63 4.00
C ILE A 116 -5.76 -6.61 4.39
N LYS A 117 -5.44 -6.68 5.68
CA LYS A 117 -4.43 -7.62 6.20
C LYS A 117 -5.01 -9.01 6.48
N GLU A 118 -6.34 -9.14 6.58
CA GLU A 118 -7.04 -10.41 6.84
C GLU A 118 -8.50 -10.36 6.35
N THR A 119 -8.92 -11.34 5.58
CA THR A 119 -10.24 -11.33 4.91
C THR A 119 -11.42 -11.43 5.87
N ARG A 120 -11.23 -11.89 7.10
CA ARG A 120 -12.31 -11.98 8.12
C ARG A 120 -12.89 -10.61 8.51
N VAL A 121 -12.20 -9.50 8.19
CA VAL A 121 -12.65 -8.14 8.51
C VAL A 121 -13.73 -7.63 7.55
N LEU A 122 -13.86 -8.19 6.34
CA LEU A 122 -14.61 -7.63 5.22
C LEU A 122 -16.07 -7.27 5.57
N ASN A 123 -16.81 -8.21 6.17
CA ASN A 123 -18.23 -7.96 6.49
C ASN A 123 -18.40 -6.91 7.58
N SER A 124 -17.52 -6.91 8.59
CA SER A 124 -17.53 -5.89 9.65
C SER A 124 -17.11 -4.51 9.12
N LEU A 125 -16.13 -4.47 8.21
CA LEU A 125 -15.72 -3.26 7.53
C LEU A 125 -16.89 -2.68 6.72
N HIS A 126 -17.52 -3.50 5.88
CA HIS A 126 -18.68 -3.07 5.10
C HIS A 126 -19.78 -2.45 5.98
N ALA A 127 -20.12 -3.09 7.11
CA ALA A 127 -21.13 -2.58 8.04
C ALA A 127 -20.75 -1.18 8.57
N LEU A 128 -19.50 -0.98 9.01
CA LEU A 128 -19.04 0.34 9.44
C LEU A 128 -19.09 1.38 8.31
N LEU A 129 -18.72 1.01 7.08
CA LEU A 129 -18.75 1.93 5.94
C LEU A 129 -20.17 2.35 5.58
N VAL A 130 -21.16 1.47 5.74
CA VAL A 130 -22.58 1.81 5.60
C VAL A 130 -22.99 2.79 6.69
N ASP A 131 -22.68 2.50 7.95
CA ASP A 131 -23.06 3.32 9.11
C ASP A 131 -22.49 4.74 9.03
N TYR A 132 -21.28 4.89 8.48
CA TYR A 132 -20.61 6.18 8.31
C TYR A 132 -20.84 6.83 6.93
N ASN A 133 -21.62 6.18 6.03
CA ASN A 133 -21.90 6.65 4.65
C ASN A 133 -20.59 6.88 3.85
N LEU A 134 -19.69 5.90 3.87
CA LEU A 134 -18.35 5.99 3.26
C LEU A 134 -18.10 5.00 2.11
N LEU A 135 -19.08 4.14 1.76
CA LEU A 135 -18.90 3.10 0.72
C LEU A 135 -18.48 3.68 -0.62
N ASP A 136 -19.14 4.74 -1.10
CA ASP A 136 -18.98 5.28 -2.45
C ASP A 136 -17.60 5.91 -2.70
N ARG A 137 -16.82 6.14 -1.65
CA ARG A 137 -15.49 6.73 -1.73
C ARG A 137 -14.41 5.85 -1.09
N SER A 138 -14.71 4.56 -0.97
CA SER A 138 -13.83 3.56 -0.37
C SER A 138 -13.49 2.47 -1.37
N PHE A 139 -12.25 2.00 -1.33
CA PHE A 139 -11.78 0.86 -2.10
C PHE A 139 -10.82 0.01 -1.28
N LEU A 140 -10.54 -1.22 -1.76
CA LEU A 140 -9.73 -2.20 -1.05
C LEU A 140 -8.39 -2.42 -1.75
N THR A 141 -7.33 -2.53 -0.97
CA THR A 141 -6.02 -3.07 -1.38
C THR A 141 -5.59 -4.21 -0.47
N GLY A 142 -4.38 -4.74 -0.63
CA GLY A 142 -3.92 -5.91 0.13
C GLY A 142 -4.59 -7.22 -0.28
N ILE A 143 -5.39 -7.23 -1.34
CA ILE A 143 -6.10 -8.40 -1.82
C ILE A 143 -5.15 -9.24 -2.70
N GLU A 144 -4.71 -10.38 -2.18
CA GLU A 144 -3.98 -11.37 -2.98
C GLU A 144 -4.95 -12.21 -3.82
N VAL A 145 -4.46 -12.78 -4.93
CA VAL A 145 -5.27 -13.63 -5.82
C VAL A 145 -6.04 -14.73 -5.07
N ILE A 146 -5.41 -15.35 -4.07
CA ILE A 146 -6.04 -16.40 -3.25
C ILE A 146 -7.23 -15.86 -2.42
N ASN A 147 -7.25 -14.56 -2.14
CA ASN A 147 -8.26 -13.91 -1.29
C ASN A 147 -9.43 -13.32 -2.09
N VAL A 148 -9.36 -13.28 -3.43
CA VAL A 148 -10.42 -12.72 -4.30
C VAL A 148 -11.76 -13.39 -4.04
N LYS A 149 -11.77 -14.73 -3.90
CA LYS A 149 -13.02 -15.45 -3.58
C LYS A 149 -13.65 -14.97 -2.27
N ALA A 150 -12.85 -14.69 -1.25
CA ALA A 150 -13.37 -14.18 0.03
C ALA A 150 -13.99 -12.78 -0.11
N VAL A 151 -13.43 -11.91 -0.98
CA VAL A 151 -14.03 -10.60 -1.29
C VAL A 151 -15.37 -10.80 -2.01
N LYS A 152 -15.40 -11.61 -3.08
CA LYS A 152 -16.61 -11.89 -3.87
C LYS A 152 -17.73 -12.56 -3.06
N ASP A 153 -17.39 -13.35 -2.04
CA ASP A 153 -18.35 -14.00 -1.14
C ASP A 153 -18.77 -13.12 0.06
N SER A 154 -18.20 -11.91 0.21
CA SER A 154 -18.49 -11.00 1.30
C SER A 154 -19.48 -9.90 0.91
N ASN A 155 -19.88 -9.07 1.89
CA ASN A 155 -20.67 -7.87 1.63
C ASN A 155 -19.88 -6.81 0.84
N CYS A 156 -18.55 -6.90 0.76
CA CYS A 156 -17.69 -6.04 -0.04
C CYS A 156 -17.62 -6.43 -1.54
N ALA A 157 -18.40 -7.40 -2.01
CA ALA A 157 -18.33 -7.94 -3.37
C ALA A 157 -18.51 -6.86 -4.48
N ASN A 158 -19.19 -5.77 -4.19
CA ASN A 158 -19.43 -4.66 -5.14
C ASN A 158 -18.50 -3.46 -4.91
N MET A 159 -17.56 -3.54 -3.97
CA MET A 159 -16.55 -2.50 -3.78
C MET A 159 -15.42 -2.68 -4.79
N ASP A 160 -14.85 -1.57 -5.23
CA ASP A 160 -13.61 -1.61 -6.01
C ASP A 160 -12.47 -2.20 -5.18
N TYR A 161 -11.66 -3.07 -5.78
CA TYR A 161 -10.47 -3.60 -5.15
C TYR A 161 -9.32 -3.75 -6.14
N TYR A 162 -8.11 -3.62 -5.63
CA TYR A 162 -6.87 -3.77 -6.39
C TYR A 162 -6.09 -4.99 -5.90
N LEU A 163 -5.66 -5.82 -6.86
CA LEU A 163 -4.90 -7.02 -6.57
C LEU A 163 -3.46 -6.69 -6.19
N ASN A 164 -3.03 -7.23 -5.06
CA ASN A 164 -1.63 -7.23 -4.67
C ASN A 164 -0.93 -8.46 -5.27
N TYR A 165 -0.32 -8.27 -6.45
CA TYR A 165 0.40 -9.32 -7.14
C TYR A 165 1.87 -8.96 -7.34
N LYS A 166 2.78 -9.82 -6.86
CA LYS A 166 4.22 -9.61 -6.97
C LYS A 166 4.84 -10.55 -8.03
N PRO A 167 5.02 -10.10 -9.28
CA PRO A 167 5.59 -10.92 -10.32
C PRO A 167 7.07 -11.22 -10.05
N SER A 168 7.54 -12.39 -10.53
CA SER A 168 8.96 -12.73 -10.48
C SER A 168 9.75 -11.85 -11.45
N LYS A 169 10.69 -11.06 -10.92
CA LYS A 169 11.57 -10.18 -11.72
C LYS A 169 12.34 -10.94 -12.79
N PHE A 170 12.82 -12.17 -12.48
CA PHE A 170 13.60 -12.99 -13.42
C PHE A 170 12.75 -13.60 -14.55
N LYS A 171 11.47 -13.88 -14.30
CA LYS A 171 10.56 -14.46 -15.28
C LYS A 171 9.85 -13.38 -16.11
N ALA A 172 9.89 -12.11 -15.71
CA ALA A 172 9.20 -11.01 -16.39
C ALA A 172 9.68 -10.79 -17.84
N PHE A 173 10.87 -11.29 -18.20
CA PHE A 173 11.39 -11.24 -19.56
C PHE A 173 10.79 -12.31 -20.49
N SER A 174 10.09 -13.33 -19.95
CA SER A 174 9.43 -14.37 -20.73
C SER A 174 8.03 -13.93 -21.15
N ASP A 175 7.74 -13.99 -22.46
CA ASP A 175 6.40 -13.70 -22.99
C ASP A 175 5.34 -14.64 -22.43
N ASP A 176 5.63 -15.93 -22.36
CA ASP A 176 4.73 -16.94 -21.78
C ASP A 176 4.37 -16.61 -20.31
N TYR A 177 5.34 -16.13 -19.56
CA TYR A 177 5.08 -15.75 -18.16
C TYR A 177 4.21 -14.51 -18.08
N ARG A 178 4.45 -13.49 -18.91
CA ARG A 178 3.61 -12.29 -18.97
C ARG A 178 2.17 -12.63 -19.36
N GLN A 179 1.98 -13.47 -20.37
CA GLN A 179 0.64 -13.91 -20.81
C GLN A 179 -0.10 -14.69 -19.71
N LYS A 180 0.61 -15.52 -18.94
CA LYS A 180 0.01 -16.21 -17.78
C LYS A 180 -0.44 -15.24 -16.68
N ILE A 181 0.33 -14.18 -16.43
CA ILE A 181 -0.08 -13.15 -15.46
C ILE A 181 -1.30 -12.39 -15.97
N ILE A 182 -1.29 -11.94 -17.22
CA ILE A 182 -2.43 -11.23 -17.82
C ILE A 182 -3.70 -12.07 -17.68
N LYS A 183 -3.65 -13.34 -18.10
CA LYS A 183 -4.77 -14.25 -17.96
C LYS A 183 -5.23 -14.44 -16.52
N LEU A 184 -4.28 -14.57 -15.57
CA LEU A 184 -4.60 -14.68 -14.14
C LEU A 184 -5.36 -13.45 -13.65
N LEU A 185 -4.94 -12.25 -14.05
CA LEU A 185 -5.58 -11.00 -13.65
C LEU A 185 -6.97 -10.85 -14.30
N GLU A 186 -7.12 -11.21 -15.59
CA GLU A 186 -8.41 -11.23 -16.28
C GLU A 186 -9.40 -12.22 -15.66
N ASP A 187 -8.93 -13.41 -15.24
CA ASP A 187 -9.77 -14.45 -14.62
C ASP A 187 -10.20 -14.09 -13.18
N THR A 188 -9.50 -13.15 -12.53
CA THR A 188 -9.76 -12.75 -11.13
C THR A 188 -10.46 -11.40 -10.97
N GLY A 189 -10.41 -10.53 -11.99
CA GLY A 189 -10.99 -9.18 -12.01
C GLY A 189 -12.49 -9.07 -12.08
#